data_52a9c102821105ecab6029759c402610
#
_entry.id   52a9c102821105ecab6029759c402610
#
_cell.length_a   1.000
_cell.length_b   1.000
_cell.length_c   1.000
_cell.angle_alpha   90.00
_cell.angle_beta   90.00
_cell.angle_gamma   90.00
#
_symmetry.space_group_name_H-M   'P 1'
#
loop_
_entity.id
_entity.type
_entity.pdbx_description
1 polymer ?
#
loop_
_entity_poly.entity_id
_entity_poly.type
_entity_poly.pdbx_seq_one_letter_code
_entity_poly.pdbx_strand_id
1 'polypeptide(L)'
;MLTNEINMKCELCDNIATEKHHITYYPERTIGVCAFHGDAIHQHSVQYASLLQYKKNESTEFYMQQKRVSKFLKYLSSLHRNGRK
;
A
#
# COMPACT_ATOMS: atom_id res chain seq x y z
N MET A 1 8.24 18.47 3.66
CA MET A 1 9.28 18.19 3.14
C MET A 1 9.75 16.79 2.95
N LEU A 2 10.58 16.65 2.04
CA LEU A 2 11.04 15.34 1.63
C LEU A 2 11.79 14.61 2.71
N THR A 3 12.43 15.35 3.58
CA THR A 3 13.19 14.73 4.63
C THR A 3 12.37 13.87 5.55
N ASN A 4 11.07 14.13 5.66
CA ASN A 4 10.23 13.34 6.54
C ASN A 4 10.15 11.89 6.10
N GLU A 5 10.15 11.68 4.81
CA GLU A 5 10.07 10.32 4.28
C GLU A 5 11.31 9.53 4.59
N ILE A 6 12.46 10.22 4.55
CA ILE A 6 13.73 9.56 4.77
C ILE A 6 13.87 9.11 6.20
N ASN A 7 13.22 9.82 7.11
CA ASN A 7 13.39 9.57 8.54
C ASN A 7 12.31 8.68 9.14
N MET A 8 11.44 8.12 8.32
CA MET A 8 10.40 7.26 8.86
C MET A 8 10.99 5.97 9.37
N LYS A 9 10.56 5.60 10.56
CA LYS A 9 11.01 4.39 11.20
C LYS A 9 9.95 3.31 11.06
N CYS A 10 10.43 2.06 11.07
CA CYS A 10 9.54 0.91 11.13
C CYS A 10 8.69 1.01 12.40
N GLU A 11 7.40 0.71 12.27
CA GLU A 11 6.51 0.74 13.42
C GLU A 11 6.86 -0.31 14.47
N LEU A 12 7.61 -1.33 14.09
CA LEU A 12 7.87 -2.46 14.96
C LEU A 12 9.31 -2.50 15.48
N CYS A 13 10.17 -1.64 14.95
CA CYS A 13 11.56 -1.57 15.41
C CYS A 13 12.14 -0.22 15.03
N ASP A 14 13.45 -0.05 15.28
CA ASP A 14 14.10 1.23 15.03
C ASP A 14 14.70 1.37 13.64
N ASN A 15 14.61 0.33 12.84
CA ASN A 15 15.13 0.38 11.48
C ASN A 15 14.27 1.31 10.62
N ILE A 16 14.85 1.77 9.53
CA ILE A 16 14.14 2.62 8.60
C ILE A 16 13.04 1.81 7.91
N ALA A 17 11.86 2.40 7.78
CA ALA A 17 10.76 1.76 7.09
C ALA A 17 11.03 1.84 5.58
N THR A 18 10.98 0.69 4.92
CA THR A 18 11.19 0.61 3.48
C THR A 18 9.98 0.08 2.74
N GLU A 19 8.96 -0.37 3.48
CA GLU A 19 7.78 -0.97 2.87
C GLU A 19 6.53 -0.42 3.53
N LYS A 20 5.47 -0.40 2.77
CA LYS A 20 4.16 -0.01 3.27
C LYS A 20 3.36 -1.29 3.49
N HIS A 21 2.87 -1.46 4.71
CA HIS A 21 2.07 -2.63 5.07
C HIS A 21 0.62 -2.19 5.30
N HIS A 22 -0.31 -2.84 4.65
CA HIS A 22 -1.73 -2.55 4.84
C HIS A 22 -2.27 -3.31 6.03
N ILE A 23 -2.86 -2.56 6.97
CA ILE A 23 -3.62 -3.17 8.06
C ILE A 23 -5.02 -3.46 7.59
N THR A 24 -5.63 -2.53 6.90
CA THR A 24 -6.92 -2.70 6.26
C THR A 24 -6.88 -2.02 4.90
N TYR A 25 -7.78 -2.44 4.01
CA TYR A 25 -7.89 -1.84 2.68
C TYR A 25 -9.12 -0.95 2.57
N TYR A 26 -10.15 -1.21 3.32
CA TYR A 26 -11.41 -0.46 3.27
C TYR A 26 -11.88 -0.19 4.70
N PRO A 27 -11.59 0.97 5.26
CA PRO A 27 -10.77 2.07 4.73
C PRO A 27 -9.30 1.69 4.71
N GLU A 28 -8.58 2.35 3.84
CA GLU A 28 -7.16 2.05 3.72
C GLU A 28 -6.39 2.58 4.92
N ARG A 29 -5.70 1.68 5.62
CA ARG A 29 -4.83 2.04 6.72
C ARG A 29 -3.52 1.30 6.58
N THR A 30 -2.44 2.03 6.64
CA THR A 30 -1.11 1.45 6.43
C THR A 30 -0.14 1.90 7.51
N ILE A 31 0.91 1.12 7.66
CA ILE A 31 2.05 1.51 8.48
C ILE A 31 3.31 1.28 7.69
N GLY A 32 4.38 1.97 8.07
CA GLY A 32 5.68 1.74 7.47
C GLY A 32 6.42 0.67 8.26
N VAL A 33 7.04 -0.27 7.54
CA VAL A 33 7.80 -1.34 8.18
C VAL A 33 9.09 -1.57 7.41
N CYS A 34 10.09 -2.13 8.08
CA CYS A 34 11.29 -2.56 7.40
C CYS A 34 11.03 -3.90 6.71
N ALA A 35 11.94 -4.30 5.82
CA ALA A 35 11.74 -5.52 5.07
C ALA A 35 11.60 -6.74 5.97
N PHE A 36 12.39 -6.78 7.04
CA PHE A 36 12.32 -7.90 7.97
C PHE A 36 10.91 -8.02 8.58
N HIS A 37 10.37 -6.92 9.07
CA HIS A 37 9.06 -6.96 9.72
C HIS A 37 7.93 -7.07 8.70
N GLY A 38 8.13 -6.54 7.49
CA GLY A 38 7.17 -6.75 6.44
C GLY A 38 6.93 -8.23 6.18
N ASP A 39 8.01 -9.01 6.16
CA ASP A 39 7.89 -10.46 6.01
C ASP A 39 7.38 -11.12 7.27
N ALA A 40 7.88 -10.70 8.42
CA ALA A 40 7.53 -11.34 9.69
C ALA A 40 6.04 -11.27 9.98
N ILE A 41 5.39 -10.17 9.64
CA ILE A 41 3.95 -10.01 9.87
C ILE A 41 3.18 -11.14 9.19
N HIS A 42 3.55 -11.45 7.96
CA HIS A 42 2.84 -12.49 7.21
C HIS A 42 3.26 -13.89 7.63
N GLN A 43 4.51 -14.07 8.04
CA GLN A 43 4.99 -15.38 8.48
C GLN A 43 4.45 -15.76 9.85
N HIS A 44 4.18 -14.77 10.68
CA HIS A 44 3.70 -14.99 12.04
C HIS A 44 2.34 -14.30 12.22
N SER A 45 1.40 -14.69 11.39
CA SER A 45 0.12 -13.99 11.30
C SER A 45 -0.69 -14.02 12.60
N VAL A 46 -0.54 -15.05 13.39
CA VAL A 46 -1.24 -15.11 14.67
C VAL A 46 -0.70 -14.03 15.62
N GLN A 47 0.62 -13.94 15.68
CA GLN A 47 1.27 -12.97 16.53
C GLN A 47 0.94 -11.54 16.13
N TYR A 48 0.84 -11.29 14.83
CA TYR A 48 0.60 -9.96 14.30
C TYR A 48 -0.84 -9.79 13.80
N ALA A 49 -1.78 -10.51 14.39
CA ALA A 49 -3.15 -10.48 13.92
C ALA A 49 -3.75 -9.07 13.92
N SER A 50 -3.34 -8.23 14.87
CA SER A 50 -3.86 -6.87 14.91
C SER A 50 -3.41 -6.02 13.74
N LEU A 51 -2.39 -6.45 13.01
CA LEU A 51 -1.89 -5.76 11.83
C LEU A 51 -2.39 -6.38 10.55
N LEU A 52 -3.27 -7.40 10.64
CA LEU A 52 -3.78 -8.12 9.48
C LEU A 52 -5.30 -8.17 9.58
N GLN A 53 -5.93 -6.99 9.55
CA GLN A 53 -7.37 -6.88 9.80
C GLN A 53 -8.20 -6.94 8.53
N TYR A 54 -7.58 -7.12 7.38
CA TYR A 54 -8.31 -7.20 6.13
C TYR A 54 -8.78 -8.63 5.88
N LYS A 55 -9.84 -8.75 5.09
CA LYS A 55 -10.37 -10.05 4.72
C LYS A 55 -9.60 -10.62 3.55
N LYS A 56 -9.66 -11.95 3.43
CA LYS A 56 -9.09 -12.63 2.30
C LYS A 56 -9.65 -12.00 1.01
N ASN A 57 -8.83 -11.78 0.06
CA ASN A 57 -9.16 -11.22 -1.25
C ASN A 57 -9.32 -9.70 -1.31
N GLU A 58 -9.34 -9.02 -0.17
CA GLU A 58 -9.48 -7.57 -0.22
C GLU A 58 -8.29 -6.91 -0.89
N SER A 59 -7.09 -7.46 -0.69
CA SER A 59 -5.92 -6.87 -1.32
C SER A 59 -6.00 -7.01 -2.84
N THR A 60 -6.46 -8.15 -3.32
CA THR A 60 -6.61 -8.35 -4.75
C THR A 60 -7.60 -7.37 -5.34
N GLU A 61 -8.75 -7.22 -4.68
CA GLU A 61 -9.77 -6.29 -5.15
C GLU A 61 -9.27 -4.86 -5.14
N PHE A 62 -8.57 -4.49 -4.08
CA PHE A 62 -8.06 -3.14 -3.95
C PHE A 62 -7.11 -2.80 -5.09
N TYR A 63 -6.17 -3.69 -5.37
CA TYR A 63 -5.19 -3.42 -6.41
C TYR A 63 -5.79 -3.52 -7.80
N MET A 64 -6.78 -4.37 -7.99
CA MET A 64 -7.49 -4.42 -9.26
C MET A 64 -8.27 -3.15 -9.53
N GLN A 65 -8.88 -2.59 -8.48
CA GLN A 65 -9.57 -1.32 -8.62
C GLN A 65 -8.60 -0.21 -9.00
N GLN A 66 -7.44 -0.18 -8.36
CA GLN A 66 -6.45 0.82 -8.68
C GLN A 66 -6.00 0.70 -10.12
N LYS A 67 -5.84 -0.52 -10.61
CA LYS A 67 -5.48 -0.73 -12.00
C LYS A 67 -6.55 -0.20 -12.95
N ARG A 68 -7.80 -0.45 -12.63
CA ARG A 68 -8.89 0.04 -13.48
C ARG A 68 -8.93 1.54 -13.51
N VAL A 69 -8.78 2.18 -12.36
CA VAL A 69 -8.77 3.64 -12.29
C VAL A 69 -7.59 4.18 -13.08
N SER A 70 -6.44 3.58 -12.94
CA SER A 70 -5.25 4.03 -13.65
C SER A 70 -5.43 3.90 -15.15
N LYS A 71 -6.00 2.79 -15.62
CA LYS A 71 -6.28 2.59 -17.04
C LYS A 71 -7.28 3.62 -17.54
N PHE A 72 -8.33 3.88 -16.77
CA PHE A 72 -9.35 4.83 -17.15
C PHE A 72 -8.77 6.23 -17.28
N LEU A 73 -7.93 6.61 -16.33
CA LEU A 73 -7.30 7.91 -16.38
C LEU A 73 -6.37 8.05 -17.58
N LYS A 74 -5.67 7.00 -17.93
CA LYS A 74 -4.83 7.01 -19.11
C LYS A 74 -5.67 7.13 -20.37
N TYR A 75 -6.80 6.47 -20.40
CA TYR A 75 -7.72 6.54 -21.53
C TYR A 75 -8.23 7.96 -21.71
N LEU A 76 -8.67 8.58 -20.62
CA LEU A 76 -9.16 9.96 -20.69
C LEU A 76 -8.08 10.91 -21.16
N SER A 77 -6.87 10.72 -20.66
CA SER A 77 -5.75 11.56 -21.08
C SER A 77 -5.49 11.43 -22.56
N SER A 78 -5.58 10.20 -23.08
CA SER A 78 -5.37 9.94 -24.49
C SER A 78 -6.45 10.62 -25.32
N LEU A 79 -7.71 10.52 -24.91
CA LEU A 79 -8.81 11.18 -25.62
C LEU A 79 -8.64 12.68 -25.63
N HIS A 80 -8.28 13.22 -24.49
CA HIS A 80 -8.12 14.68 -24.39
C HIS A 80 -7.02 15.14 -25.34
N ARG A 81 -5.93 14.38 -25.40
CA ARG A 81 -4.82 14.71 -26.27
C ARG A 81 -5.24 14.65 -27.73
N ASN A 82 -5.98 13.62 -28.08
CA ASN A 82 -6.43 13.45 -29.46
C ASN A 82 -7.46 14.50 -29.84
N GLY A 83 -8.28 14.90 -28.90
CA GLY A 83 -9.32 15.88 -29.16
C GLY A 83 -8.82 17.25 -29.49
N ARG A 84 -7.54 17.48 -29.24
CA ARG A 84 -6.97 18.80 -29.52
C ARG A 84 -6.55 18.98 -30.96
N LYS A 85 -6.62 17.94 -31.68
CA LYS A 85 -6.32 18.05 -33.12
C LYS A 85 -7.52 18.60 -33.86
#